data_e28f80ac7d2f1d1d4e72a31aeb654211
#
_entry.id   e28f80ac7d2f1d1d4e72a31aeb654211
#
_cell.length_a   1.000
_cell.length_b   1.000
_cell.length_c   1.000
_cell.angle_alpha   90.00
_cell.angle_beta   90.00
_cell.angle_gamma   90.00
#
_symmetry.space_group_name_H-M   'P 1'
#
loop_
_entity.id
_entity.type
_entity.pdbx_description
1 polymer ?
#
loop_
_entity_poly.entity_id
_entity_poly.type
_entity_poly.pdbx_seq_one_letter_code
_entity_poly.pdbx_strand_id
1 'polypeptide(L)'
;MGKYLALWEIDQTRIPVDPKEREAAWSALMKLVKKNLRAGLTKDWGAFVGETGGYAIYEGTELEVMKNIQQYIPFVSFQVHPIASVDQVGEMIKSLSK
;
A
#
# COMPACT_ATOMS: atom_id res chain seq x y z
N MET A 1 9.11 -14.43 -4.28
CA MET A 1 8.61 -13.08 -3.95
C MET A 1 7.32 -13.18 -3.18
N GLY A 2 7.14 -12.32 -2.21
CA GLY A 2 5.92 -12.27 -1.44
C GLY A 2 4.89 -11.31 -2.02
N LYS A 3 3.66 -11.51 -1.62
CA LYS A 3 2.55 -10.61 -1.91
C LYS A 3 2.03 -10.04 -0.59
N TYR A 4 1.75 -8.74 -0.58
CA TYR A 4 1.38 -8.04 0.65
C TYR A 4 0.18 -7.13 0.41
N LEU A 5 -0.74 -7.13 1.37
CA LEU A 5 -1.80 -6.13 1.44
C LEU A 5 -1.36 -5.05 2.41
N ALA A 6 -1.29 -3.82 1.95
CA ALA A 6 -1.02 -2.68 2.80
C ALA A 6 -2.31 -1.87 2.97
N LEU A 7 -2.66 -1.60 4.21
CA LEU A 7 -3.74 -0.66 4.54
C LEU A 7 -3.05 0.64 4.92
N TRP A 8 -3.32 1.70 4.20
CA TRP A 8 -2.68 2.99 4.44
C TRP A 8 -3.67 4.00 4.97
N GLU A 9 -3.15 4.95 5.74
CA GLU A 9 -3.93 6.05 6.30
C GLU A 9 -3.08 7.31 6.32
N ILE A 10 -3.68 8.42 5.89
CA ILE A 10 -3.01 9.72 5.87
C ILE A 10 -3.05 10.32 7.27
N ASP A 11 -1.92 10.89 7.71
CA ASP A 11 -1.86 11.64 8.97
C ASP A 11 -2.71 12.89 8.84
N GLN A 12 -3.85 12.89 9.51
CA GLN A 12 -4.82 13.99 9.43
C GLN A 12 -4.26 15.32 9.93
N THR A 13 -3.27 15.29 10.82
CA THR A 13 -2.65 16.53 11.32
C THR A 13 -1.81 17.24 10.26
N ARG A 14 -1.51 16.55 9.16
CA ARG A 14 -0.71 17.08 8.06
C ARG A 14 -1.53 17.42 6.83
N ILE A 15 -2.85 17.25 6.90
CA ILE A 15 -3.74 17.58 5.78
C ILE A 15 -3.97 19.09 5.78
N PRO A 16 -3.63 19.81 4.70
CA PRO A 16 -3.88 21.25 4.62
C PRO A 16 -5.36 21.57 4.64
N VAL A 17 -5.73 22.59 5.38
CA VAL A 17 -7.11 23.06 5.48
C VAL A 17 -7.52 23.81 4.21
N ASP A 18 -6.59 24.60 3.64
CA ASP A 18 -6.86 25.32 2.40
C ASP A 18 -7.00 24.36 1.22
N PRO A 19 -8.11 24.44 0.46
CA PRO A 19 -8.35 23.53 -0.66
C PRO A 19 -7.25 23.53 -1.73
N LYS A 20 -6.64 24.66 -2.01
CA LYS A 20 -5.56 24.75 -3.01
C LYS A 20 -4.30 24.03 -2.55
N GLU A 21 -3.93 24.23 -1.28
CA GLU A 21 -2.78 23.53 -0.70
C GLU A 21 -3.05 22.04 -0.61
N ARG A 22 -4.29 21.65 -0.30
CA ARG A 22 -4.69 20.24 -0.24
C ARG A 22 -4.62 19.60 -1.63
N GLU A 23 -5.06 20.30 -2.69
CA GLU A 23 -4.93 19.83 -4.05
C GLU A 23 -3.48 19.55 -4.41
N ALA A 24 -2.58 20.47 -4.08
CA ALA A 24 -1.15 20.31 -4.35
C ALA A 24 -0.58 19.08 -3.61
N ALA A 25 -0.97 18.87 -2.35
CA ALA A 25 -0.54 17.74 -1.55
C ALA A 25 -1.04 16.41 -2.14
N TRP A 26 -2.32 16.34 -2.49
CA TRP A 26 -2.91 15.14 -3.11
C TRP A 26 -2.26 14.83 -4.46
N SER A 27 -2.01 15.88 -5.26
CA SER A 27 -1.37 15.70 -6.56
C SER A 27 0.04 15.15 -6.44
N ALA A 28 0.81 15.61 -5.46
CA ALA A 28 2.15 15.10 -5.19
C ALA A 28 2.13 13.62 -4.80
N LEU A 29 1.19 13.24 -3.91
CA LEU A 29 1.03 11.84 -3.52
C LEU A 29 0.64 10.97 -4.71
N MET A 30 -0.28 11.44 -5.56
CA MET A 30 -0.72 10.68 -6.73
C MET A 30 0.38 10.48 -7.75
N LYS A 31 1.27 11.46 -7.93
CA LYS A 31 2.43 11.31 -8.80
C LYS A 31 3.33 10.18 -8.31
N LEU A 32 3.55 10.11 -7.00
CA LEU A 32 4.37 9.07 -6.39
C LEU A 32 3.71 7.69 -6.54
N VAL A 33 2.40 7.60 -6.30
CA VAL A 33 1.64 6.35 -6.47
C VAL A 33 1.73 5.86 -7.91
N LYS A 34 1.51 6.75 -8.88
CA LYS A 34 1.60 6.40 -10.31
C LYS A 34 2.98 5.91 -10.69
N LYS A 35 4.02 6.56 -10.17
CA LYS A 35 5.40 6.14 -10.38
C LYS A 35 5.62 4.72 -9.87
N ASN A 36 5.14 4.41 -8.67
CA ASN A 36 5.31 3.10 -8.07
C ASN A 36 4.51 2.01 -8.78
N LEU A 37 3.32 2.35 -9.30
CA LEU A 37 2.54 1.44 -10.13
C LEU A 37 3.29 1.09 -11.42
N ARG A 38 3.87 2.10 -12.08
CA ARG A 38 4.65 1.88 -13.30
C ARG A 38 5.93 1.08 -13.05
N ALA A 39 6.55 1.26 -11.88
CA ALA A 39 7.76 0.52 -11.51
C ALA A 39 7.48 -0.97 -11.24
N GLY A 40 6.23 -1.34 -10.96
CA GLY A 40 5.82 -2.73 -10.88
C GLY A 40 5.78 -3.36 -9.50
N LEU A 41 6.34 -2.73 -8.47
CA LEU A 41 6.25 -3.25 -7.10
C LEU A 41 4.82 -3.12 -6.56
N THR A 42 4.21 -1.95 -6.78
CA THR A 42 2.80 -1.74 -6.45
C THR A 42 1.94 -2.29 -7.58
N LYS A 43 1.15 -3.29 -7.31
CA LYS A 43 0.30 -3.95 -8.31
C LYS A 43 -1.09 -3.37 -8.40
N ASP A 44 -1.60 -2.86 -7.29
CA ASP A 44 -2.92 -2.25 -7.22
C ASP A 44 -2.93 -1.22 -6.09
N TRP A 45 -3.79 -0.23 -6.21
CA TRP A 45 -3.89 0.83 -5.23
C TRP A 45 -5.29 1.43 -5.29
N GLY A 46 -5.85 1.75 -4.14
CA GLY A 46 -7.15 2.39 -4.07
C GLY A 46 -7.34 3.20 -2.81
N ALA A 47 -8.24 4.15 -2.87
CA ALA A 47 -8.64 4.96 -1.73
C ALA A 47 -10.07 4.58 -1.33
N PHE A 48 -10.32 4.49 -0.03
CA PHE A 48 -11.67 4.22 0.47
C PHE A 48 -12.51 5.49 0.36
N VAL A 49 -13.67 5.37 -0.24
CA VAL A 49 -14.56 6.51 -0.45
C VAL A 49 -15.04 7.04 0.91
N GLY A 50 -14.88 8.35 1.12
CA GLY A 50 -15.31 8.99 2.36
C GLY A 50 -14.34 8.86 3.53
N GLU A 51 -13.15 8.28 3.30
CA GLU A 51 -12.15 8.10 4.34
C GLU A 51 -10.81 8.70 3.91
N THR A 52 -9.87 8.76 4.84
CA THR A 52 -8.51 9.23 4.57
C THR A 52 -7.53 8.08 4.44
N GLY A 53 -8.04 6.92 4.15
CA GLY A 53 -7.26 5.69 4.01
C GLY A 53 -7.61 4.92 2.76
N GLY A 54 -6.90 3.83 2.55
CA GLY A 54 -7.10 2.95 1.41
C GLY A 54 -6.23 1.71 1.51
N TYR A 55 -5.98 1.11 0.37
CA TYR A 55 -5.19 -0.11 0.30
C TYR A 55 -4.16 -0.04 -0.82
N ALA A 56 -3.18 -0.91 -0.75
CA ALA A 56 -2.25 -1.17 -1.85
C ALA A 56 -1.86 -2.64 -1.84
N ILE A 57 -1.62 -3.20 -3.01
CA ILE A 57 -1.10 -4.56 -3.16
C ILE A 57 0.32 -4.46 -3.68
N TYR A 58 1.26 -5.08 -2.95
CA TYR A 58 2.67 -5.12 -3.33
C TYR A 58 3.08 -6.56 -3.65
N GLU A 59 3.97 -6.71 -4.63
CA GLU A 59 4.63 -7.98 -4.89
C GLU A 59 6.13 -7.74 -4.97
N GLY A 60 6.87 -8.39 -4.08
CA GLY A 60 8.31 -8.21 -4.00
C GLY A 60 8.86 -8.82 -2.72
N THR A 61 10.08 -8.44 -2.38
CA THR A 61 10.68 -8.85 -1.11
C THR A 61 10.23 -7.90 0.00
N GLU A 62 10.37 -8.37 1.22
CA GLU A 62 10.06 -7.56 2.40
C GLU A 62 10.85 -6.25 2.39
N LEU A 63 12.14 -6.31 2.01
CA LEU A 63 12.98 -5.12 1.94
C LEU A 63 12.48 -4.13 0.88
N GLU A 64 12.07 -4.63 -0.29
CA GLU A 64 11.52 -3.77 -1.34
C GLU A 64 10.26 -3.05 -0.88
N VAL A 65 9.37 -3.77 -0.18
CA VAL A 65 8.13 -3.20 0.36
C VAL A 65 8.46 -2.12 1.41
N MET A 66 9.41 -2.41 2.31
CA MET A 66 9.84 -1.45 3.34
C MET A 66 10.38 -0.17 2.70
N LYS A 67 11.23 -0.31 1.69
CA LYS A 67 11.79 0.86 0.98
C LYS A 67 10.72 1.68 0.28
N ASN A 68 9.75 1.01 -0.32
CA ASN A 68 8.64 1.69 -1.00
C ASN A 68 7.83 2.53 -0.01
N ILE A 69 7.49 1.93 1.13
CA ILE A 69 6.69 2.59 2.17
C ILE A 69 7.40 3.83 2.71
N GLN A 70 8.72 3.79 2.84
CA GLN A 70 9.49 4.94 3.36
C GLN A 70 9.29 6.20 2.53
N GLN A 71 8.95 6.08 1.26
CA GLN A 71 8.69 7.24 0.41
C GLN A 71 7.49 8.08 0.90
N TYR A 72 6.59 7.47 1.66
CA TYR A 72 5.35 8.10 2.13
C TYR A 72 5.41 8.55 3.60
N ILE A 73 6.38 8.04 4.36
CA ILE A 73 6.53 8.39 5.77
C ILE A 73 7.09 9.82 5.87
N PRO A 74 6.61 10.69 6.77
CA PRO A 74 5.63 10.45 7.83
C PRO A 74 4.18 10.79 7.47
N PHE A 75 3.91 11.12 6.20
CA PHE A 75 2.59 11.59 5.79
C PHE A 75 1.53 10.51 5.79
N VAL A 76 1.95 9.26 5.58
CA VAL A 76 1.06 8.11 5.49
C VAL A 76 1.59 7.01 6.42
N SER A 77 0.71 6.42 7.19
CA SER A 77 1.03 5.24 8.01
C SER A 77 0.48 3.99 7.32
N PHE A 78 1.09 2.83 7.61
CA PHE A 78 0.76 1.58 6.94
C PHE A 78 0.63 0.43 7.93
N GLN A 79 -0.32 -0.46 7.64
CA GLN A 79 -0.40 -1.79 8.24
C GLN A 79 -0.22 -2.77 7.09
N VAL A 80 0.81 -3.60 7.16
CA VAL A 80 1.16 -4.51 6.06
C VAL A 80 0.93 -5.96 6.49
N HIS A 81 0.19 -6.69 5.65
CA HIS A 81 -0.15 -8.09 5.89
C HIS A 81 0.38 -8.94 4.75
N PRO A 82 1.23 -9.95 5.03
CA PRO A 82 1.60 -10.93 3.99
C PRO A 82 0.36 -11.69 3.55
N ILE A 83 0.28 -11.98 2.25
CA ILE A 83 -0.84 -12.70 1.67
C ILE A 83 -0.36 -14.03 1.13
N ALA A 84 -1.04 -15.12 1.48
CA ALA A 84 -0.83 -16.41 0.85
C ALA A 84 -1.71 -16.53 -0.39
N SER A 85 -1.18 -17.14 -1.44
CA SER A 85 -1.93 -17.42 -2.66
C SER A 85 -2.88 -18.62 -2.47
N VAL A 86 -3.78 -18.79 -3.43
CA VAL A 86 -4.65 -19.98 -3.47
C VAL A 86 -3.82 -21.26 -3.46
N ASP A 87 -2.72 -21.27 -4.23
CA ASP A 87 -1.85 -22.45 -4.31
C ASP A 87 -1.15 -22.73 -2.97
N GLN A 88 -0.68 -21.69 -2.30
CA GLN A 88 -0.06 -21.85 -0.98
C GLN A 88 -1.06 -22.37 0.05
N VAL A 89 -2.29 -21.86 0.03
CA VAL A 89 -3.35 -22.35 0.90
C VAL A 89 -3.66 -23.81 0.59
N GLY A 90 -3.70 -24.16 -0.70
CA GLY A 90 -3.91 -25.55 -1.12
C GLY A 90 -2.83 -26.48 -0.60
N GLU A 91 -1.57 -26.06 -0.65
CA GLU A 91 -0.47 -26.86 -0.10
C GLU A 91 -0.58 -27.02 1.41
N MET A 92 -0.95 -25.97 2.12
CA MET A 92 -1.17 -26.05 3.57
C MET A 92 -2.26 -27.06 3.90
N ILE A 93 -3.37 -27.02 3.14
CA ILE A 93 -4.47 -27.98 3.34
C ILE A 93 -4.00 -29.41 3.14
N LYS A 94 -3.20 -29.66 2.09
CA LYS A 94 -2.64 -31.00 1.84
C LYS A 94 -1.78 -31.49 3.01
N SER A 95 -1.08 -30.59 3.68
CA SER A 95 -0.21 -30.96 4.80
C SER A 95 -1.00 -31.49 5.99
N LEU A 96 -2.29 -31.18 6.08
CA LEU A 96 -3.14 -31.64 7.20
C LEU A 96 -3.48 -33.14 7.10
N SER A 97 -3.35 -33.74 5.93
CA SER A 97 -3.67 -35.14 5.72
C SER A 97 -2.47 -36.07 5.89
N LYS A 98 -1.34 -35.56 6.31
CA LYS A 98 -0.12 -36.35 6.54
C LYS A 98 0.06 -36.73 7.99
#